data_7ea30877be657e600d0da3f7919ec769
#
_entry.id   7ea30877be657e600d0da3f7919ec769
#
_cell.length_a   1.000
_cell.length_b   1.000
_cell.length_c   1.000
_cell.angle_alpha   90.00
_cell.angle_beta   90.00
_cell.angle_gamma   90.00
#
_symmetry.space_group_name_H-M   'P 1'
#
loop_
_entity.id
_entity.type
_entity.pdbx_description
1 polymer ?
#
loop_
_entity_poly.entity_id
_entity_poly.type
_entity_poly.pdbx_seq_one_letter_code
_entity_poly.pdbx_strand_id
1 'polypeptide(L)'
;MSTELNTPTLAQRLGHAPLLAEIGKPAINAANPNLLEIARAVAENVPPHQVFRREDSYWTVIQSSKQNSLGLYPVVVKEMTPIRMRTWLYNHLVFHKGEGDKAKAVQIPKTLAADILASDPWANATDELETVIPVRLPVWATTKDGQRRIELAPLGYNAETLTYTAETLNYTDNAPQYTPAQCRAAWDNLMHTFPWGAENDLENKQVWKLHTGTVMQGPQPTTNRSACCCLALMLGQFCRLLIDDVMPIGIFNANQRGSGKSLLAWLCVAPVWGMAAGTPDCKNEDEANKALQAALLSRLPYYMLDDIPVLASGTINMIATSNEVAGRRLGGLEFFTAKNKMQIFATGNNIGTSADVERRSLICDLFLATDAVKRKFTTPLNKKALARPAWRADLLRFMWSMVKNWSDAGCPTLTNPSDKPTFETFAEIVGSIMLHNGFLSPFRERQYSGSGGDLIGRTVTRLLAHIASNVMPADTTAETYKLAQIVEIAEANDWLQTITGGRAPAHSMGKRLEPLRGMKLYDENGQPFEFGKREGAGQSAYTFTRLKN
;
A
#
# COMPACT_ATOMS: atom_id res chain seq x y z
N MET A 1 24.08 -41.60 24.65
CA MET A 1 22.91 -42.29 25.21
C MET A 1 21.69 -41.75 24.50
N SER A 2 21.22 -42.51 23.51
CA SER A 2 20.03 -42.19 22.71
C SER A 2 18.79 -42.59 23.49
N THR A 3 18.00 -41.66 23.93
CA THR A 3 16.67 -41.91 24.48
C THR A 3 15.73 -42.19 23.30
N GLU A 4 15.48 -43.48 23.06
CA GLU A 4 14.40 -43.94 22.18
C GLU A 4 13.06 -43.43 22.74
N LEU A 5 12.41 -42.53 22.00
CA LEU A 5 11.02 -42.17 22.21
C LEU A 5 10.15 -43.40 21.88
N ASN A 6 9.71 -44.06 22.93
CA ASN A 6 8.82 -45.22 22.86
C ASN A 6 7.45 -44.77 22.30
N THR A 7 7.30 -44.84 20.98
CA THR A 7 6.01 -44.57 20.32
C THR A 7 5.09 -45.77 20.61
N PRO A 8 3.95 -45.58 21.27
CA PRO A 8 3.05 -46.68 21.62
C PRO A 8 2.56 -47.39 20.36
N THR A 9 2.60 -48.72 20.38
CA THR A 9 2.12 -49.56 19.28
C THR A 9 0.62 -49.34 19.00
N LEU A 10 0.18 -49.64 17.76
CA LEU A 10 -1.23 -49.49 17.36
C LEU A 10 -2.19 -50.25 18.26
N ALA A 11 -1.77 -51.39 18.87
CA ALA A 11 -2.53 -52.19 19.82
C ALA A 11 -2.70 -51.47 21.18
N GLN A 12 -1.71 -50.72 21.63
CA GLN A 12 -1.80 -49.88 22.83
C GLN A 12 -2.71 -48.67 22.61
N ARG A 13 -2.84 -48.22 21.36
CA ARG A 13 -3.77 -47.11 21.01
C ARG A 13 -5.24 -47.55 20.96
N LEU A 14 -5.53 -48.81 20.79
CA LEU A 14 -6.88 -49.36 20.58
C LEU A 14 -7.48 -50.06 21.82
N GLY A 15 -6.73 -50.37 22.86
CA GLY A 15 -7.16 -51.26 23.93
C GLY A 15 -7.32 -50.66 25.31
N HIS A 16 -6.56 -49.65 25.71
CA HIS A 16 -6.67 -49.00 27.01
C HIS A 16 -6.60 -47.49 26.85
N ALA A 17 -7.62 -46.77 27.33
CA ALA A 17 -7.51 -45.32 27.51
C ALA A 17 -6.33 -45.07 28.47
N PRO A 18 -5.25 -44.39 28.06
CA PRO A 18 -4.14 -44.06 28.95
C PRO A 18 -4.69 -43.27 30.12
N LEU A 19 -4.18 -43.54 31.33
CA LEU A 19 -4.45 -42.74 32.49
C LEU A 19 -4.15 -41.27 32.17
N LEU A 20 -5.07 -40.37 32.48
CA LEU A 20 -4.96 -38.92 32.09
C LEU A 20 -3.63 -38.30 32.51
N ALA A 21 -3.03 -38.77 33.60
CA ALA A 21 -1.71 -38.36 34.08
C ALA A 21 -0.54 -38.70 33.16
N GLU A 22 -0.68 -39.71 32.27
CA GLU A 22 0.40 -40.12 31.33
C GLU A 22 0.49 -39.26 30.07
N ILE A 23 -0.51 -38.42 29.80
CA ILE A 23 -0.59 -37.65 28.55
C ILE A 23 0.15 -36.30 28.66
N GLY A 24 0.43 -35.83 29.88
CA GLY A 24 1.16 -34.58 30.12
C GLY A 24 0.43 -33.31 29.66
N LYS A 25 -0.87 -33.41 29.39
CA LYS A 25 -1.73 -32.29 28.97
C LYS A 25 -2.78 -32.00 30.04
N PRO A 26 -3.21 -30.73 30.22
CA PRO A 26 -4.32 -30.39 31.09
C PRO A 26 -5.59 -31.17 30.72
N ALA A 27 -6.31 -31.64 31.72
CA ALA A 27 -7.51 -32.46 31.56
C ALA A 27 -8.79 -31.65 31.86
N ILE A 28 -9.74 -31.68 30.96
CA ILE A 28 -11.01 -30.93 31.03
C ILE A 28 -12.19 -31.92 31.11
N ASN A 29 -13.05 -31.78 32.14
CA ASN A 29 -14.25 -32.61 32.28
C ASN A 29 -15.33 -32.18 31.26
N ALA A 30 -15.48 -32.95 30.19
CA ALA A 30 -16.48 -32.70 29.14
C ALA A 30 -17.92 -33.12 29.53
N ALA A 31 -18.10 -33.72 30.72
CA ALA A 31 -19.43 -34.09 31.23
C ALA A 31 -20.01 -33.01 32.18
N ASN A 32 -19.27 -31.92 32.43
CA ASN A 32 -19.77 -30.79 33.20
C ASN A 32 -21.02 -30.21 32.48
N PRO A 33 -22.18 -30.10 33.18
CA PRO A 33 -23.38 -29.53 32.55
C PRO A 33 -23.27 -28.01 32.32
N ASN A 34 -22.32 -27.36 32.98
CA ASN A 34 -22.08 -25.93 32.84
C ASN A 34 -21.05 -25.64 31.73
N LEU A 35 -21.55 -25.26 30.56
CA LEU A 35 -20.74 -24.92 29.37
C LEU A 35 -19.74 -23.79 29.66
N LEU A 36 -20.15 -22.78 30.44
CA LEU A 36 -19.27 -21.63 30.74
C LEU A 36 -18.08 -22.03 31.59
N GLU A 37 -18.26 -23.02 32.48
CA GLU A 37 -17.14 -23.59 33.28
C GLU A 37 -16.18 -24.37 32.37
N ILE A 38 -16.70 -25.16 31.42
CA ILE A 38 -15.84 -25.83 30.43
C ILE A 38 -15.07 -24.80 29.60
N ALA A 39 -15.74 -23.77 29.12
CA ALA A 39 -15.09 -22.73 28.32
C ALA A 39 -14.02 -21.97 29.09
N ARG A 40 -14.27 -21.65 30.39
CA ARG A 40 -13.28 -21.03 31.28
C ARG A 40 -12.09 -21.95 31.53
N ALA A 41 -12.34 -23.21 31.85
CA ALA A 41 -11.27 -24.18 32.04
C ALA A 41 -10.41 -24.40 30.79
N VAL A 42 -11.03 -24.37 29.60
CA VAL A 42 -10.32 -24.38 28.32
C VAL A 42 -9.45 -23.14 28.16
N ALA A 43 -10.01 -21.95 28.39
CA ALA A 43 -9.31 -20.67 28.21
C ALA A 43 -8.10 -20.54 29.15
N GLU A 44 -8.22 -21.03 30.41
CA GLU A 44 -7.16 -21.01 31.42
C GLU A 44 -6.01 -22.00 31.14
N ASN A 45 -6.27 -23.06 30.37
CA ASN A 45 -5.32 -24.16 30.19
C ASN A 45 -4.73 -24.26 28.76
N VAL A 46 -5.07 -23.35 27.87
CA VAL A 46 -4.46 -23.30 26.54
C VAL A 46 -3.30 -22.31 26.49
N PRO A 47 -2.33 -22.51 25.60
CA PRO A 47 -1.23 -21.58 25.45
C PRO A 47 -1.72 -20.20 24.99
N PRO A 48 -1.24 -19.10 25.58
CA PRO A 48 -1.58 -17.74 25.16
C PRO A 48 -1.02 -17.43 23.77
N HIS A 49 -1.58 -16.42 23.10
CA HIS A 49 -1.07 -15.86 21.83
C HIS A 49 -0.98 -16.86 20.68
N GLN A 50 -1.84 -17.87 20.64
CA GLN A 50 -1.95 -18.81 19.51
C GLN A 50 -3.26 -18.69 18.74
N VAL A 51 -4.33 -18.31 19.46
CA VAL A 51 -5.62 -17.98 18.86
C VAL A 51 -5.91 -16.53 19.20
N PHE A 52 -6.37 -15.81 18.23
CA PHE A 52 -6.62 -14.37 18.29
C PHE A 52 -8.05 -14.07 17.85
N ARG A 53 -8.61 -13.00 18.39
CA ARG A 53 -9.91 -12.48 18.00
C ARG A 53 -9.75 -11.35 16.98
N ARG A 54 -10.61 -11.35 15.96
CA ARG A 54 -10.84 -10.25 15.04
C ARG A 54 -12.34 -10.04 14.93
N GLU A 55 -12.85 -8.98 15.56
CA GLU A 55 -14.29 -8.74 15.65
C GLU A 55 -15.02 -9.98 16.24
N ASP A 56 -15.96 -10.57 15.49
CA ASP A 56 -16.74 -11.74 15.88
C ASP A 56 -16.13 -13.08 15.43
N SER A 57 -14.89 -13.07 14.95
CA SER A 57 -14.22 -14.27 14.43
C SER A 57 -12.88 -14.52 15.12
N TYR A 58 -12.45 -15.78 15.14
CA TYR A 58 -11.19 -16.19 15.73
C TYR A 58 -10.23 -16.68 14.67
N TRP A 59 -8.94 -16.44 14.88
CA TRP A 59 -7.89 -16.71 13.91
C TRP A 59 -6.67 -17.31 14.60
N THR A 60 -5.97 -18.17 13.90
CA THR A 60 -4.67 -18.70 14.35
C THR A 60 -3.56 -18.30 13.39
N VAL A 61 -2.41 -17.99 13.95
CA VAL A 61 -1.18 -17.70 13.20
C VAL A 61 -0.34 -18.96 13.17
N ILE A 62 -0.08 -19.47 11.97
CA ILE A 62 0.68 -20.70 11.78
C ILE A 62 1.92 -20.39 10.96
N GLN A 63 3.09 -20.57 11.52
CA GLN A 63 4.33 -20.54 10.75
C GLN A 63 4.54 -21.90 10.09
N SER A 64 4.77 -21.91 8.79
CA SER A 64 5.04 -23.14 8.04
C SER A 64 6.34 -23.78 8.52
N SER A 65 6.33 -25.09 8.71
CA SER A 65 7.56 -25.87 8.98
C SER A 65 8.39 -26.10 7.72
N LYS A 66 7.86 -25.73 6.52
CA LYS A 66 8.53 -25.89 5.24
C LYS A 66 8.86 -24.54 4.64
N GLN A 67 10.07 -24.41 4.16
CA GLN A 67 10.49 -23.24 3.40
C GLN A 67 9.76 -23.20 2.04
N ASN A 68 9.45 -21.99 1.59
CA ASN A 68 8.99 -21.78 0.22
C ASN A 68 10.17 -21.81 -0.77
N SER A 69 9.90 -21.57 -2.05
CA SER A 69 10.93 -21.53 -3.12
C SER A 69 12.01 -20.45 -2.92
N LEU A 70 11.81 -19.52 -1.98
CA LEU A 70 12.74 -18.46 -1.62
C LEU A 70 13.53 -18.77 -0.34
N GLY A 71 13.37 -19.94 0.24
CA GLY A 71 14.02 -20.32 1.49
C GLY A 71 13.41 -19.70 2.76
N LEU A 72 12.24 -19.10 2.65
CA LEU A 72 11.55 -18.46 3.77
C LEU A 72 10.47 -19.39 4.35
N TYR A 73 10.24 -19.30 5.66
CA TYR A 73 9.14 -19.98 6.35
C TYR A 73 7.89 -19.08 6.30
N PRO A 74 6.92 -19.32 5.41
CA PRO A 74 5.77 -18.46 5.29
C PRO A 74 4.87 -18.56 6.53
N VAL A 75 4.26 -17.45 6.87
CA VAL A 75 3.24 -17.36 7.92
C VAL A 75 1.86 -17.34 7.28
N VAL A 76 0.97 -18.15 7.79
CA VAL A 76 -0.40 -18.28 7.32
C VAL A 76 -1.35 -17.95 8.46
N VAL A 77 -2.28 -17.04 8.19
CA VAL A 77 -3.38 -16.72 9.10
C VAL A 77 -4.59 -17.54 8.65
N LYS A 78 -5.15 -18.33 9.55
CA LYS A 78 -6.31 -19.18 9.26
C LYS A 78 -7.43 -18.92 10.24
N GLU A 79 -8.65 -18.80 9.73
CA GLU A 79 -9.84 -18.70 10.58
C GLU A 79 -10.01 -19.97 11.43
N MET A 80 -10.33 -19.79 12.71
CA MET A 80 -10.58 -20.85 13.67
C MET A 80 -12.03 -21.31 13.60
N THR A 81 -12.35 -22.15 12.62
CA THR A 81 -13.68 -22.79 12.53
C THR A 81 -13.87 -23.82 13.67
N PRO A 82 -15.12 -24.20 14.03
CA PRO A 82 -15.36 -25.22 15.05
C PRO A 82 -14.61 -26.54 14.83
N ILE A 83 -14.42 -26.95 13.57
CA ILE A 83 -13.66 -28.16 13.24
C ILE A 83 -12.18 -27.96 13.55
N ARG A 84 -11.62 -26.80 13.19
CA ARG A 84 -10.20 -26.47 13.49
C ARG A 84 -9.98 -26.28 14.97
N MET A 85 -10.92 -25.64 15.66
CA MET A 85 -10.89 -25.48 17.11
C MET A 85 -10.84 -26.84 17.80
N ARG A 86 -11.70 -27.78 17.42
CA ARG A 86 -11.69 -29.14 17.97
C ARG A 86 -10.34 -29.81 17.79
N THR A 87 -9.77 -29.76 16.60
CA THR A 87 -8.45 -30.36 16.31
C THR A 87 -7.34 -29.67 17.09
N TRP A 88 -7.38 -28.35 17.20
CA TRP A 88 -6.41 -27.57 17.94
C TRP A 88 -6.46 -27.86 19.46
N LEU A 89 -7.67 -27.97 20.03
CA LEU A 89 -7.86 -28.34 21.42
C LEU A 89 -7.23 -29.70 21.77
N TYR A 90 -7.35 -30.69 20.90
CA TYR A 90 -6.70 -32.00 21.13
C TYR A 90 -5.17 -31.94 21.13
N ASN A 91 -4.58 -30.96 20.50
CA ASN A 91 -3.13 -30.75 20.58
C ASN A 91 -2.68 -30.24 21.95
N HIS A 92 -3.57 -29.57 22.71
CA HIS A 92 -3.25 -28.90 23.94
C HIS A 92 -3.92 -29.50 25.18
N LEU A 93 -5.10 -30.11 25.06
CA LEU A 93 -5.94 -30.57 26.14
C LEU A 93 -6.37 -32.03 25.97
N VAL A 94 -6.72 -32.67 27.09
CA VAL A 94 -7.42 -33.93 27.10
C VAL A 94 -8.82 -33.73 27.68
N PHE A 95 -9.83 -34.17 26.95
CA PHE A 95 -11.20 -34.15 27.43
C PHE A 95 -11.59 -35.50 28.00
N HIS A 96 -12.21 -35.53 29.18
CA HIS A 96 -12.62 -36.76 29.86
C HIS A 96 -14.06 -36.72 30.36
N LYS A 97 -14.62 -37.87 30.63
CA LYS A 97 -15.86 -38.08 31.39
C LYS A 97 -15.57 -39.00 32.58
N GLY A 98 -16.26 -38.76 33.70
CA GLY A 98 -16.05 -39.47 34.97
C GLY A 98 -15.00 -38.81 35.84
N GLU A 99 -14.83 -39.32 37.08
CA GLU A 99 -13.97 -38.77 38.09
C GLU A 99 -12.98 -39.83 38.58
N GLY A 100 -11.81 -39.40 39.08
CA GLY A 100 -10.76 -40.26 39.61
C GLY A 100 -10.38 -41.38 38.62
N ASP A 101 -10.23 -42.61 39.14
CA ASP A 101 -9.84 -43.79 38.35
C ASP A 101 -10.87 -44.23 37.29
N LYS A 102 -12.10 -43.67 37.33
CA LYS A 102 -13.15 -43.91 36.33
C LYS A 102 -13.13 -42.89 35.21
N ALA A 103 -12.23 -41.93 35.24
CA ALA A 103 -12.15 -40.92 34.19
C ALA A 103 -11.65 -41.56 32.87
N LYS A 104 -12.41 -41.40 31.81
CA LYS A 104 -12.09 -41.89 30.45
C LYS A 104 -11.96 -40.74 29.50
N ALA A 105 -10.89 -40.74 28.71
CA ALA A 105 -10.71 -39.77 27.61
C ALA A 105 -11.85 -39.90 26.60
N VAL A 106 -12.39 -38.77 26.16
CA VAL A 106 -13.50 -38.70 25.23
C VAL A 106 -13.19 -37.72 24.10
N GLN A 107 -13.80 -37.96 22.95
CA GLN A 107 -13.83 -36.96 21.87
C GLN A 107 -14.95 -35.97 22.11
N ILE A 108 -14.64 -34.69 21.96
CA ILE A 108 -15.65 -33.64 22.03
C ILE A 108 -16.38 -33.50 20.68
N PRO A 109 -17.70 -33.25 20.69
CA PRO A 109 -18.45 -32.97 19.49
C PRO A 109 -18.07 -31.61 18.90
N LYS A 110 -18.30 -31.43 17.59
CA LYS A 110 -18.12 -30.15 16.91
C LYS A 110 -18.95 -29.02 17.55
N THR A 111 -20.13 -29.35 18.06
CA THR A 111 -21.03 -28.41 18.76
C THR A 111 -20.35 -27.83 20.00
N LEU A 112 -19.71 -28.62 20.84
CA LEU A 112 -19.00 -28.10 22.02
C LEU A 112 -17.86 -27.14 21.62
N ALA A 113 -17.14 -27.43 20.54
CA ALA A 113 -16.11 -26.51 20.03
C ALA A 113 -16.70 -25.20 19.50
N ALA A 114 -17.90 -25.25 18.89
CA ALA A 114 -18.63 -24.06 18.46
C ALA A 114 -19.12 -23.23 19.66
N ASP A 115 -19.66 -23.92 20.68
CA ASP A 115 -20.15 -23.29 21.89
C ASP A 115 -19.02 -22.61 22.69
N ILE A 116 -17.82 -23.23 22.75
CA ILE A 116 -16.64 -22.62 23.36
C ILE A 116 -16.25 -21.33 22.58
N LEU A 117 -16.20 -21.39 21.25
CA LEU A 117 -15.87 -20.21 20.42
C LEU A 117 -16.90 -19.07 20.60
N ALA A 118 -18.17 -19.39 20.86
CA ALA A 118 -19.24 -18.41 21.07
C ALA A 118 -19.32 -17.89 22.53
N SER A 119 -18.50 -18.38 23.43
CA SER A 119 -18.61 -18.07 24.86
C SER A 119 -17.82 -16.83 25.29
N ASP A 120 -18.38 -16.06 26.24
CA ASP A 120 -17.70 -14.91 26.85
C ASP A 120 -16.35 -15.25 27.52
N PRO A 121 -16.22 -16.38 28.28
CA PRO A 121 -14.93 -16.74 28.86
C PRO A 121 -13.82 -16.91 27.81
N TRP A 122 -14.13 -17.48 26.65
CA TRP A 122 -13.18 -17.61 25.55
C TRP A 122 -12.86 -16.25 24.90
N ALA A 123 -13.90 -15.44 24.65
CA ALA A 123 -13.72 -14.10 24.07
C ALA A 123 -12.85 -13.20 24.95
N ASN A 124 -13.04 -13.25 26.27
CA ASN A 124 -12.28 -12.44 27.24
C ASN A 124 -10.84 -12.92 27.43
N ALA A 125 -10.56 -14.20 27.19
CA ALA A 125 -9.21 -14.77 27.31
C ALA A 125 -8.41 -14.71 26.00
N THR A 126 -9.04 -14.28 24.90
CA THR A 126 -8.42 -14.28 23.59
C THR A 126 -8.00 -12.87 23.19
N ASP A 127 -6.70 -12.71 22.90
CA ASP A 127 -6.15 -11.41 22.46
C ASP A 127 -6.73 -10.95 21.14
N GLU A 128 -6.88 -9.64 21.00
CA GLU A 128 -7.26 -9.03 19.70
C GLU A 128 -6.04 -9.00 18.77
N LEU A 129 -6.25 -9.34 17.50
CA LEU A 129 -5.21 -9.30 16.48
C LEU A 129 -5.62 -8.38 15.33
N GLU A 130 -4.90 -7.30 15.14
CA GLU A 130 -5.13 -6.40 14.02
C GLU A 130 -4.46 -6.92 12.74
N THR A 131 -3.17 -7.26 12.80
CA THR A 131 -2.45 -7.75 11.63
C THR A 131 -1.28 -8.67 12.00
N VAL A 132 -0.86 -9.47 11.03
CA VAL A 132 0.36 -10.28 11.11
C VAL A 132 1.40 -9.68 10.18
N ILE A 133 2.59 -9.45 10.72
CA ILE A 133 3.69 -8.78 10.03
C ILE A 133 4.82 -9.76 9.81
N PRO A 134 5.28 -9.95 8.56
CA PRO A 134 6.28 -10.99 8.25
C PRO A 134 7.72 -10.60 8.60
N VAL A 135 7.97 -9.34 8.97
CA VAL A 135 9.29 -8.81 9.36
C VAL A 135 9.14 -7.87 10.54
N ARG A 136 10.20 -7.67 11.31
CA ARG A 136 10.17 -6.68 12.40
C ARG A 136 10.05 -5.27 11.84
N LEU A 137 9.07 -4.50 12.32
CA LEU A 137 8.87 -3.09 11.93
C LEU A 137 9.19 -2.15 13.08
N PRO A 138 9.51 -0.86 12.81
CA PRO A 138 9.69 0.14 13.85
C PRO A 138 8.41 0.34 14.67
N VAL A 139 8.56 0.42 15.99
CA VAL A 139 7.50 0.75 16.96
C VAL A 139 8.01 1.81 17.92
N TRP A 140 7.08 2.58 18.47
CA TRP A 140 7.39 3.46 19.58
C TRP A 140 7.66 2.63 20.83
N ALA A 141 8.73 2.94 21.53
CA ALA A 141 9.08 2.37 22.82
C ALA A 141 9.36 3.49 23.82
N THR A 142 9.05 3.25 25.08
CA THR A 142 9.36 4.18 26.16
C THR A 142 10.50 3.60 26.99
N THR A 143 11.57 4.36 27.15
CA THR A 143 12.69 3.99 28.02
C THR A 143 12.27 4.02 29.49
N LYS A 144 13.06 3.39 30.37
CA LYS A 144 12.82 3.45 31.81
C LYS A 144 12.78 4.88 32.35
N ASP A 145 13.45 5.79 31.70
CA ASP A 145 13.51 7.23 32.06
C ASP A 145 12.36 8.04 31.44
N GLY A 146 11.37 7.37 30.83
CA GLY A 146 10.20 8.01 30.20
C GLY A 146 10.46 8.65 28.83
N GLN A 147 11.65 8.52 28.26
CA GLN A 147 11.94 9.04 26.92
C GLN A 147 11.37 8.13 25.84
N ARG A 148 10.78 8.74 24.83
CA ARG A 148 10.24 8.05 23.66
C ARG A 148 11.37 7.77 22.67
N ARG A 149 11.48 6.53 22.23
CA ARG A 149 12.43 6.11 21.20
C ARG A 149 11.77 5.15 20.23
N ILE A 150 12.48 4.81 19.16
CA ILE A 150 12.01 3.83 18.18
C ILE A 150 12.85 2.56 18.31
N GLU A 151 12.17 1.44 18.41
CA GLU A 151 12.75 0.10 18.41
C GLU A 151 12.10 -0.77 17.32
N LEU A 152 12.71 -1.90 17.03
CA LEU A 152 12.08 -2.91 16.19
C LEU A 152 11.12 -3.75 17.04
N ALA A 153 9.90 -3.94 16.54
CA ALA A 153 8.88 -4.75 17.20
C ALA A 153 9.45 -6.10 17.66
N PRO A 154 9.12 -6.54 18.87
CA PRO A 154 9.50 -7.87 19.33
C PRO A 154 8.87 -8.95 18.45
N LEU A 155 9.49 -10.14 18.44
CA LEU A 155 8.88 -11.32 17.82
C LEU A 155 7.68 -11.80 18.63
N GLY A 156 6.70 -12.37 17.95
CA GLY A 156 5.46 -12.81 18.55
C GLY A 156 4.40 -11.71 18.64
N TYR A 157 3.49 -11.87 19.60
CA TYR A 157 2.38 -10.94 19.79
C TYR A 157 2.81 -9.71 20.59
N ASN A 158 2.35 -8.55 20.13
CA ASN A 158 2.51 -7.27 20.81
C ASN A 158 1.13 -6.68 21.12
N ALA A 159 0.79 -6.59 22.40
CA ALA A 159 -0.52 -6.11 22.86
C ALA A 159 -0.71 -4.59 22.65
N GLU A 160 0.35 -3.79 22.62
CA GLU A 160 0.24 -2.34 22.41
C GLU A 160 -0.16 -2.00 20.96
N THR A 161 0.35 -2.79 20.00
CA THR A 161 0.06 -2.59 18.57
C THR A 161 -0.96 -3.58 18.03
N LEU A 162 -1.41 -4.53 18.84
CA LEU A 162 -2.30 -5.64 18.46
C LEU A 162 -1.78 -6.41 17.22
N THR A 163 -0.47 -6.55 17.13
CA THR A 163 0.18 -7.18 15.97
C THR A 163 0.94 -8.44 16.37
N TYR A 164 1.04 -9.38 15.45
CA TYR A 164 1.90 -10.55 15.59
C TYR A 164 3.06 -10.42 14.60
N THR A 165 4.29 -10.30 15.11
CA THR A 165 5.50 -10.21 14.30
C THR A 165 6.09 -11.61 14.12
N ALA A 166 6.14 -12.06 12.88
CA ALA A 166 6.77 -13.30 12.50
C ALA A 166 8.15 -13.05 11.89
N GLU A 167 9.17 -13.74 12.35
CA GLU A 167 10.50 -13.59 11.76
C GLU A 167 10.61 -14.46 10.50
N THR A 168 10.25 -13.89 9.34
CA THR A 168 10.50 -14.57 8.06
C THR A 168 11.81 -14.15 7.43
N LEU A 169 12.40 -13.03 7.87
CA LEU A 169 13.61 -12.46 7.32
C LEU A 169 14.33 -11.61 8.38
N ASN A 170 15.54 -12.01 8.74
CA ASN A 170 16.43 -11.19 9.56
C ASN A 170 17.22 -10.21 8.68
N TYR A 171 17.23 -8.92 9.04
CA TYR A 171 17.94 -7.87 8.32
C TYR A 171 18.80 -6.97 9.20
N THR A 172 18.89 -7.28 10.50
CA THR A 172 19.59 -6.46 11.50
C THR A 172 20.91 -7.04 11.96
N ASP A 173 21.13 -8.35 11.81
CA ASP A 173 22.31 -9.01 12.34
C ASP A 173 23.56 -8.64 11.55
N ASN A 174 24.58 -8.23 12.29
CA ASN A 174 25.97 -8.06 11.85
C ASN A 174 26.24 -7.07 10.69
N ALA A 175 25.27 -6.20 10.35
CA ALA A 175 25.48 -5.24 9.30
C ALA A 175 25.54 -3.80 9.84
N PRO A 176 26.48 -2.98 9.40
CA PRO A 176 26.58 -1.60 9.85
C PRO A 176 25.38 -0.78 9.39
N GLN A 177 24.96 0.15 10.25
CA GLN A 177 23.95 1.14 9.91
C GLN A 177 24.49 2.11 8.84
N TYR A 178 23.67 2.45 7.85
CA TYR A 178 24.02 3.45 6.85
C TYR A 178 23.93 4.87 7.44
N THR A 179 24.95 5.67 7.22
CA THR A 179 24.88 7.11 7.47
C THR A 179 23.89 7.79 6.50
N PRO A 180 23.41 9.02 6.79
CA PRO A 180 22.56 9.76 5.86
C PRO A 180 23.14 9.88 4.43
N ALA A 181 24.47 10.11 4.31
CA ALA A 181 25.13 10.17 3.01
C ALA A 181 25.13 8.83 2.28
N GLN A 182 25.34 7.73 3.00
CA GLN A 182 25.25 6.37 2.43
C GLN A 182 23.83 6.01 2.04
N CYS A 183 22.81 6.45 2.79
CA CYS A 183 21.41 6.27 2.41
C CYS A 183 21.12 6.98 1.09
N ARG A 184 21.54 8.23 0.92
CA ARG A 184 21.36 8.95 -0.36
C ARG A 184 22.07 8.26 -1.52
N ALA A 185 23.33 7.88 -1.34
CA ALA A 185 24.09 7.19 -2.36
C ALA A 185 23.46 5.84 -2.76
N ALA A 186 22.96 5.08 -1.79
CA ALA A 186 22.26 3.82 -2.06
C ALA A 186 20.97 4.04 -2.85
N TRP A 187 20.21 5.07 -2.53
CA TRP A 187 18.98 5.43 -3.26
C TRP A 187 19.26 5.88 -4.68
N ASP A 188 20.21 6.79 -4.88
CA ASP A 188 20.63 7.24 -6.21
C ASP A 188 21.11 6.07 -7.06
N ASN A 189 21.89 5.17 -6.47
CA ASN A 189 22.40 3.97 -7.16
C ASN A 189 21.29 2.97 -7.53
N LEU A 190 20.24 2.85 -6.72
CA LEU A 190 19.09 1.97 -6.99
C LEU A 190 18.18 2.58 -8.06
N MET A 191 17.95 3.90 -8.01
CA MET A 191 16.85 4.55 -8.72
C MET A 191 17.26 5.28 -10.00
N HIS A 192 18.57 5.46 -10.29
CA HIS A 192 19.05 6.19 -11.45
C HIS A 192 18.58 5.64 -12.81
N THR A 193 18.22 4.37 -12.87
CA THR A 193 17.76 3.73 -14.12
C THR A 193 16.30 4.02 -14.46
N PHE A 194 15.51 4.52 -13.51
CA PHE A 194 14.12 4.87 -13.76
C PHE A 194 14.02 6.24 -14.45
N PRO A 195 13.09 6.40 -15.41
CA PRO A 195 12.93 7.65 -16.16
C PRO A 195 12.07 8.64 -15.35
N TRP A 196 12.62 9.18 -14.27
CA TRP A 196 11.91 10.15 -13.45
C TRP A 196 11.52 11.39 -14.25
N GLY A 197 10.28 11.84 -14.10
CA GLY A 197 9.82 13.08 -14.67
C GLY A 197 10.61 14.26 -14.08
N ALA A 198 11.10 15.15 -14.94
CA ALA A 198 11.73 16.39 -14.52
C ALA A 198 10.68 17.44 -14.20
N GLU A 199 10.84 18.16 -13.08
CA GLU A 199 9.93 19.24 -12.70
C GLU A 199 10.21 20.54 -13.46
N ASN A 200 11.44 20.69 -13.98
CA ASN A 200 11.85 21.86 -14.79
C ASN A 200 13.03 21.52 -15.72
N ASP A 201 13.35 22.45 -16.64
CA ASP A 201 14.47 22.30 -17.58
C ASP A 201 15.84 22.21 -16.91
N LEU A 202 15.99 22.76 -15.70
CA LEU A 202 17.26 22.70 -14.96
C LEU A 202 17.51 21.28 -14.45
N GLU A 203 16.47 20.58 -13.99
CA GLU A 203 16.60 19.17 -13.60
C GLU A 203 17.02 18.29 -14.79
N ASN A 204 16.48 18.52 -15.97
CA ASN A 204 16.88 17.80 -17.18
C ASN A 204 18.35 18.01 -17.56
N LYS A 205 18.94 19.15 -17.19
CA LYS A 205 20.33 19.52 -17.48
C LYS A 205 21.26 19.21 -16.31
N GLN A 206 20.74 18.76 -15.18
CA GLN A 206 21.53 18.44 -13.98
C GLN A 206 22.57 17.37 -14.30
N VAL A 207 23.81 17.62 -13.89
CA VAL A 207 24.92 16.66 -13.98
C VAL A 207 25.34 16.27 -12.58
N TRP A 208 25.39 14.97 -12.30
CA TRP A 208 25.73 14.42 -10.99
C TRP A 208 26.46 13.09 -11.12
N LYS A 209 26.98 12.53 -10.03
CA LYS A 209 27.76 11.28 -10.06
C LYS A 209 27.15 10.22 -9.19
N LEU A 210 27.11 8.99 -9.70
CA LEU A 210 26.85 7.80 -8.89
C LEU A 210 27.96 7.57 -7.88
N HIS A 211 27.70 6.77 -6.87
CA HIS A 211 28.72 6.31 -5.92
C HIS A 211 29.92 5.63 -6.60
N THR A 212 29.69 4.98 -7.74
CA THR A 212 30.73 4.37 -8.59
C THR A 212 31.60 5.37 -9.33
N GLY A 213 31.31 6.67 -9.24
CA GLY A 213 32.00 7.72 -10.01
C GLY A 213 31.43 7.96 -11.41
N THR A 214 30.48 7.16 -11.87
CA THR A 214 29.82 7.33 -13.18
C THR A 214 29.06 8.66 -13.22
N VAL A 215 29.32 9.45 -14.25
CA VAL A 215 28.64 10.72 -14.48
C VAL A 215 27.26 10.46 -15.06
N MET A 216 26.23 11.06 -14.46
CA MET A 216 24.85 10.98 -14.86
C MET A 216 24.34 12.35 -15.29
N GLN A 217 23.35 12.37 -16.18
CA GLN A 217 22.64 13.58 -16.58
C GLN A 217 21.14 13.37 -16.42
N GLY A 218 20.45 14.39 -15.94
CA GLY A 218 19.03 14.38 -15.68
C GLY A 218 18.69 14.44 -14.20
N PRO A 219 17.42 14.18 -13.83
CA PRO A 219 17.00 14.25 -12.43
C PRO A 219 17.75 13.26 -11.54
N GLN A 220 18.35 13.77 -10.46
CA GLN A 220 18.96 12.93 -9.44
C GLN A 220 17.88 12.40 -8.50
N PRO A 221 17.76 11.08 -8.27
CA PRO A 221 16.68 10.50 -7.47
C PRO A 221 16.51 11.11 -6.07
N THR A 222 17.59 11.42 -5.38
CA THR A 222 17.57 12.02 -4.03
C THR A 222 16.92 13.42 -4.00
N THR A 223 16.99 14.17 -5.10
CA THR A 223 16.46 15.53 -5.24
C THR A 223 15.26 15.63 -6.17
N ASN A 224 14.84 14.52 -6.77
CA ASN A 224 13.65 14.45 -7.61
C ASN A 224 12.42 14.12 -6.77
N ARG A 225 11.36 14.94 -6.87
CA ARG A 225 10.13 14.77 -6.10
C ARG A 225 9.47 13.40 -6.32
N SER A 226 9.33 12.95 -7.56
CA SER A 226 8.68 11.67 -7.88
C SER A 226 9.43 10.47 -7.32
N ALA A 227 10.76 10.48 -7.36
CA ALA A 227 11.60 9.47 -6.73
C ALA A 227 11.49 9.52 -5.20
N CYS A 228 11.42 10.72 -4.61
CA CYS A 228 11.18 10.90 -3.17
C CYS A 228 9.78 10.48 -2.75
N CYS A 229 8.74 10.67 -3.58
CA CYS A 229 7.41 10.11 -3.34
C CYS A 229 7.44 8.57 -3.29
N CYS A 230 8.18 7.93 -4.19
CA CYS A 230 8.37 6.48 -4.16
C CYS A 230 9.04 6.02 -2.86
N LEU A 231 10.09 6.72 -2.40
CA LEU A 231 10.75 6.43 -1.12
C LEU A 231 9.80 6.63 0.07
N ALA A 232 9.02 7.71 0.08
CA ALA A 232 8.03 7.97 1.13
C ALA A 232 6.98 6.85 1.21
N LEU A 233 6.46 6.38 0.07
CA LEU A 233 5.52 5.27 0.00
C LEU A 233 6.14 3.96 0.53
N MET A 234 7.40 3.69 0.21
CA MET A 234 8.14 2.53 0.72
C MET A 234 8.39 2.63 2.23
N LEU A 235 8.82 3.79 2.73
CA LEU A 235 8.98 4.08 4.15
C LEU A 235 7.65 4.00 4.91
N GLY A 236 6.54 4.43 4.30
CA GLY A 236 5.22 4.31 4.88
C GLY A 236 4.84 2.86 5.19
N GLN A 237 5.14 1.92 4.30
CA GLN A 237 4.94 0.49 4.57
C GLN A 237 5.83 -0.02 5.71
N PHE A 238 7.06 0.48 5.80
CA PHE A 238 8.00 0.10 6.85
C PHE A 238 7.64 0.74 8.20
N CYS A 239 7.22 1.99 8.21
CA CYS A 239 6.90 2.78 9.42
C CYS A 239 5.43 2.66 9.86
N ARG A 240 4.64 1.76 9.28
CA ARG A 240 3.18 1.72 9.48
C ARG A 240 2.74 1.57 10.94
N LEU A 241 3.57 1.00 11.82
CA LEU A 241 3.27 0.89 13.24
C LEU A 241 3.59 2.18 14.04
N LEU A 242 4.30 3.12 13.42
CA LEU A 242 4.53 4.45 13.97
C LEU A 242 3.41 5.42 13.60
N ILE A 243 2.64 5.11 12.53
CA ILE A 243 1.64 5.97 11.93
C ILE A 243 0.25 5.49 12.37
N ASP A 244 -0.42 6.31 13.18
CA ASP A 244 -1.78 6.04 13.65
C ASP A 244 -2.80 6.87 12.87
N ASP A 245 -2.72 6.79 11.54
CA ASP A 245 -3.57 7.54 10.62
C ASP A 245 -3.69 6.81 9.28
N VAL A 246 -4.53 7.37 8.39
CA VAL A 246 -4.67 6.87 7.02
C VAL A 246 -3.37 7.04 6.24
N MET A 247 -3.15 6.15 5.28
CA MET A 247 -1.98 6.16 4.41
C MET A 247 -2.31 6.86 3.08
N PRO A 248 -1.38 7.65 2.53
CA PRO A 248 -1.59 8.28 1.22
C PRO A 248 -1.72 7.22 0.12
N ILE A 249 -2.53 7.54 -0.90
CA ILE A 249 -2.60 6.72 -2.11
C ILE A 249 -1.27 6.89 -2.86
N GLY A 250 -0.65 5.77 -3.26
CA GLY A 250 0.53 5.76 -4.13
C GLY A 250 0.12 5.67 -5.59
N ILE A 251 0.39 6.70 -6.40
CA ILE A 251 0.09 6.68 -7.82
C ILE A 251 1.38 6.65 -8.63
N PHE A 252 1.56 5.62 -9.45
CA PHE A 252 2.68 5.50 -10.39
C PHE A 252 2.18 5.74 -11.81
N ASN A 253 2.42 6.95 -12.27
CA ASN A 253 1.94 7.43 -13.56
C ASN A 253 3.07 7.47 -14.60
N ALA A 254 2.77 7.18 -15.86
CA ALA A 254 3.74 7.26 -16.95
C ALA A 254 3.10 7.72 -18.25
N ASN A 255 3.92 8.28 -19.14
CA ASN A 255 3.46 8.65 -20.48
C ASN A 255 3.29 7.45 -21.42
N GLN A 256 3.99 6.34 -21.17
CA GLN A 256 3.92 5.14 -22.01
C GLN A 256 4.19 3.84 -21.25
N ARG A 257 3.86 2.71 -21.87
CA ARG A 257 4.12 1.36 -21.34
C ARG A 257 5.62 1.07 -21.26
N GLY A 258 6.01 0.18 -20.36
CA GLY A 258 7.42 -0.22 -20.19
C GLY A 258 8.29 0.78 -19.43
N SER A 259 7.70 1.81 -18.81
CA SER A 259 8.41 2.80 -17.99
C SER A 259 8.95 2.26 -16.66
N GLY A 260 8.38 1.15 -16.16
CA GLY A 260 8.74 0.57 -14.85
C GLY A 260 7.77 0.89 -13.71
N LYS A 261 6.63 1.53 -13.99
CA LYS A 261 5.63 1.95 -12.97
C LYS A 261 5.17 0.82 -12.05
N SER A 262 4.73 -0.32 -12.61
CA SER A 262 4.28 -1.47 -11.80
C SER A 262 5.43 -2.07 -10.97
N LEU A 263 6.67 -2.02 -11.47
CA LEU A 263 7.83 -2.47 -10.72
C LEU A 263 8.12 -1.57 -9.52
N LEU A 264 7.98 -0.25 -9.65
CA LEU A 264 8.12 0.70 -8.55
C LEU A 264 7.02 0.53 -7.50
N ALA A 265 5.77 0.32 -7.92
CA ALA A 265 4.69 0.01 -7.00
C ALA A 265 4.97 -1.26 -6.18
N TRP A 266 5.48 -2.32 -6.83
CA TRP A 266 5.93 -3.54 -6.15
C TRP A 266 7.12 -3.29 -5.22
N LEU A 267 8.05 -2.43 -5.62
CA LEU A 267 9.20 -2.04 -4.78
C LEU A 267 8.75 -1.45 -3.45
N CYS A 268 7.68 -0.67 -3.42
CA CYS A 268 7.18 -0.07 -2.18
C CYS A 268 6.70 -1.12 -1.17
N VAL A 269 6.16 -2.25 -1.61
CA VAL A 269 5.54 -3.25 -0.73
C VAL A 269 6.40 -4.51 -0.51
N ALA A 270 7.19 -4.90 -1.51
CA ALA A 270 7.95 -6.15 -1.49
C ALA A 270 8.96 -6.28 -0.33
N PRO A 271 9.68 -5.24 0.11
CA PRO A 271 10.61 -5.37 1.22
C PRO A 271 9.93 -5.87 2.49
N VAL A 272 8.79 -5.33 2.84
CA VAL A 272 8.03 -5.69 4.05
C VAL A 272 7.22 -6.98 3.82
N TRP A 273 6.37 -7.01 2.78
CA TRP A 273 5.34 -8.03 2.63
C TRP A 273 5.77 -9.23 1.76
N GLY A 274 6.88 -9.09 1.05
CA GLY A 274 7.25 -10.05 0.02
C GLY A 274 6.38 -9.92 -1.22
N MET A 275 6.43 -10.93 -2.09
CA MET A 275 5.59 -10.95 -3.28
C MET A 275 4.17 -11.36 -2.91
N ALA A 276 3.22 -10.45 -3.09
CA ALA A 276 1.80 -10.79 -3.03
C ALA A 276 1.28 -11.26 -4.39
N ALA A 277 0.18 -12.00 -4.36
CA ALA A 277 -0.58 -12.27 -5.56
C ALA A 277 -1.09 -10.95 -6.17
N GLY A 278 -1.19 -10.88 -7.48
CA GLY A 278 -1.82 -9.77 -8.16
C GLY A 278 -3.29 -9.67 -7.74
N THR A 279 -3.79 -8.45 -7.62
CA THR A 279 -5.23 -8.23 -7.43
C THR A 279 -5.97 -8.49 -8.74
N PRO A 280 -7.19 -9.01 -8.70
CA PRO A 280 -7.99 -9.21 -9.89
C PRO A 280 -8.23 -7.88 -10.62
N ASP A 281 -8.20 -7.91 -11.95
CA ASP A 281 -8.67 -6.80 -12.78
C ASP A 281 -10.20 -6.69 -12.63
N CYS A 282 -10.65 -5.61 -12.01
CA CYS A 282 -12.06 -5.35 -11.80
C CYS A 282 -12.60 -4.51 -12.97
N LYS A 283 -13.35 -5.14 -13.85
CA LYS A 283 -13.84 -4.53 -15.10
C LYS A 283 -14.89 -3.43 -14.91
N ASN A 284 -15.54 -3.38 -13.76
CA ASN A 284 -16.52 -2.35 -13.43
C ASN A 284 -16.36 -1.86 -11.99
N GLU A 285 -16.95 -0.71 -11.67
CA GLU A 285 -16.84 -0.05 -10.38
C GLU A 285 -17.44 -0.90 -9.23
N ASP A 286 -18.54 -1.62 -9.47
CA ASP A 286 -19.18 -2.45 -8.45
C ASP A 286 -18.29 -3.62 -8.04
N GLU A 287 -17.63 -4.29 -8.99
CA GLU A 287 -16.69 -5.37 -8.70
C GLU A 287 -15.43 -4.86 -8.01
N ALA A 288 -14.93 -3.68 -8.40
CA ALA A 288 -13.82 -3.03 -7.73
C ALA A 288 -14.17 -2.70 -6.27
N ASN A 289 -15.36 -2.17 -6.02
CA ASN A 289 -15.85 -1.85 -4.67
C ASN A 289 -16.00 -3.11 -3.81
N LYS A 290 -16.55 -4.20 -4.36
CA LYS A 290 -16.64 -5.49 -3.66
C LYS A 290 -15.27 -6.05 -3.32
N ALA A 291 -14.31 -5.99 -4.24
CA ALA A 291 -12.95 -6.45 -4.02
C ALA A 291 -12.22 -5.61 -2.96
N LEU A 292 -12.39 -4.29 -2.94
CA LEU A 292 -11.86 -3.40 -1.92
C LEU A 292 -12.47 -3.68 -0.54
N GLN A 293 -13.77 -3.90 -0.44
CA GLN A 293 -14.43 -4.28 0.81
C GLN A 293 -13.92 -5.64 1.33
N ALA A 294 -13.76 -6.63 0.46
CA ALA A 294 -13.20 -7.92 0.82
C ALA A 294 -11.73 -7.80 1.30
N ALA A 295 -10.95 -6.92 0.68
CA ALA A 295 -9.57 -6.62 1.09
C ALA A 295 -9.52 -5.98 2.49
N LEU A 296 -10.41 -5.04 2.79
CA LEU A 296 -10.55 -4.43 4.11
C LEU A 296 -10.92 -5.44 5.18
N LEU A 297 -11.94 -6.27 4.94
CA LEU A 297 -12.35 -7.33 5.86
C LEU A 297 -11.23 -8.36 6.10
N SER A 298 -10.44 -8.63 5.07
CA SER A 298 -9.26 -9.50 5.17
C SER A 298 -8.06 -8.81 5.83
N ARG A 299 -8.19 -7.52 6.17
CA ARG A 299 -7.12 -6.68 6.74
C ARG A 299 -5.83 -6.72 5.91
N LEU A 300 -5.99 -6.62 4.58
CA LEU A 300 -4.84 -6.55 3.70
C LEU A 300 -4.07 -5.24 3.98
N PRO A 301 -2.73 -5.31 4.06
CA PRO A 301 -1.92 -4.13 4.35
C PRO A 301 -1.87 -3.14 3.18
N TYR A 302 -2.11 -3.61 1.99
CA TYR A 302 -2.16 -2.78 0.78
C TYR A 302 -3.07 -3.41 -0.27
N TYR A 303 -3.51 -2.58 -1.22
CA TYR A 303 -4.28 -3.00 -2.40
C TYR A 303 -3.66 -2.40 -3.66
N MET A 304 -3.43 -3.22 -4.69
CA MET A 304 -2.76 -2.82 -5.92
C MET A 304 -3.74 -2.78 -7.10
N LEU A 305 -3.96 -1.59 -7.65
CA LEU A 305 -4.72 -1.35 -8.88
C LEU A 305 -3.73 -1.20 -10.03
N ASP A 306 -3.60 -2.21 -10.90
CA ASP A 306 -2.59 -2.22 -11.97
C ASP A 306 -3.20 -1.83 -13.32
N ASP A 307 -2.50 -0.97 -14.04
CA ASP A 307 -2.81 -0.47 -15.40
C ASP A 307 -4.20 0.16 -15.56
N ILE A 308 -4.64 0.96 -14.57
CA ILE A 308 -5.95 1.63 -14.60
C ILE A 308 -5.90 2.95 -15.36
N PRO A 309 -6.96 3.31 -16.10
CA PRO A 309 -7.05 4.59 -16.81
C PRO A 309 -7.53 5.74 -15.92
N VAL A 310 -8.33 5.45 -14.90
CA VAL A 310 -8.98 6.46 -14.04
C VAL A 310 -9.00 5.99 -12.59
N LEU A 311 -8.71 6.89 -11.67
CA LEU A 311 -8.81 6.70 -10.23
C LEU A 311 -9.71 7.78 -9.63
N ALA A 312 -11.03 7.54 -9.58
CA ALA A 312 -12.03 8.51 -9.16
C ALA A 312 -13.25 7.84 -8.51
N SER A 313 -13.04 6.79 -7.68
CA SER A 313 -14.12 6.09 -6.99
C SER A 313 -14.41 6.69 -5.62
N GLY A 314 -15.70 6.78 -5.25
CA GLY A 314 -16.12 7.19 -3.91
C GLY A 314 -15.61 6.25 -2.81
N THR A 315 -15.54 4.95 -3.07
CA THR A 315 -14.97 3.96 -2.14
C THR A 315 -13.49 4.18 -1.89
N ILE A 316 -12.73 4.52 -2.93
CA ILE A 316 -11.29 4.85 -2.80
C ILE A 316 -11.11 6.10 -1.94
N ASN A 317 -11.93 7.14 -2.16
CA ASN A 317 -11.91 8.34 -1.36
C ASN A 317 -12.23 8.06 0.11
N MET A 318 -13.23 7.24 0.39
CA MET A 318 -13.60 6.82 1.75
C MET A 318 -12.44 6.08 2.43
N ILE A 319 -11.81 5.12 1.77
CA ILE A 319 -10.66 4.38 2.30
C ILE A 319 -9.47 5.31 2.55
N ALA A 320 -9.24 6.27 1.68
CA ALA A 320 -8.14 7.23 1.82
C ALA A 320 -8.37 8.30 2.92
N THR A 321 -9.53 8.32 3.58
CA THR A 321 -9.89 9.37 4.56
C THR A 321 -10.34 8.87 5.90
N SER A 322 -10.69 7.60 6.02
CA SER A 322 -11.32 7.08 7.23
C SER A 322 -10.47 5.98 7.86
N ASN A 323 -10.14 6.15 9.13
CA ASN A 323 -9.45 5.13 9.93
C ASN A 323 -10.34 3.90 10.21
N GLU A 324 -11.67 4.09 10.10
CA GLU A 324 -12.66 3.02 10.17
C GLU A 324 -13.59 3.14 8.96
N VAL A 325 -13.87 2.01 8.34
CA VAL A 325 -14.74 1.91 7.17
C VAL A 325 -15.90 0.98 7.49
N ALA A 326 -17.11 1.50 7.32
CA ALA A 326 -18.33 0.70 7.39
C ALA A 326 -18.77 0.27 5.98
N GLY A 327 -19.28 -0.93 5.88
CA GLY A 327 -19.80 -1.47 4.63
C GLY A 327 -20.83 -2.57 4.86
N ARG A 328 -21.45 -3.04 3.79
CA ARG A 328 -22.40 -4.16 3.83
C ARG A 328 -21.68 -5.46 3.47
N ARG A 329 -21.87 -6.51 4.26
CA ARG A 329 -21.33 -7.85 3.92
C ARG A 329 -21.96 -8.37 2.63
N LEU A 330 -21.12 -8.84 1.71
CA LEU A 330 -21.57 -9.45 0.47
C LEU A 330 -22.43 -10.70 0.76
N GLY A 331 -23.62 -10.76 0.14
CA GLY A 331 -24.55 -11.88 0.31
C GLY A 331 -25.40 -11.85 1.57
N GLY A 332 -25.30 -10.78 2.39
CA GLY A 332 -26.08 -10.59 3.61
C GLY A 332 -26.74 -9.22 3.73
N LEU A 333 -27.52 -9.02 4.79
CA LEU A 333 -28.07 -7.73 5.20
C LEU A 333 -27.24 -7.04 6.29
N GLU A 334 -26.23 -7.72 6.79
CA GLU A 334 -25.42 -7.27 7.91
C GLU A 334 -24.42 -6.18 7.47
N PHE A 335 -24.29 -5.16 8.30
CA PHE A 335 -23.22 -4.16 8.19
C PHE A 335 -21.98 -4.64 8.94
N PHE A 336 -20.82 -4.21 8.45
CA PHE A 336 -19.57 -4.38 9.17
C PHE A 336 -18.90 -3.03 9.36
N THR A 337 -18.09 -2.91 10.39
CA THR A 337 -17.11 -1.83 10.58
C THR A 337 -15.73 -2.46 10.68
N ALA A 338 -14.77 -1.96 9.93
CA ALA A 338 -13.41 -2.47 9.95
C ALA A 338 -12.40 -1.32 10.09
N LYS A 339 -11.39 -1.51 10.95
CA LYS A 339 -10.25 -0.61 11.02
C LYS A 339 -9.51 -0.61 9.68
N ASN A 340 -9.17 0.57 9.20
CA ASN A 340 -8.54 0.75 7.90
C ASN A 340 -7.08 1.21 8.08
N LYS A 341 -6.16 0.31 7.81
CA LYS A 341 -4.71 0.60 7.66
C LYS A 341 -4.19 0.18 6.29
N MET A 342 -5.10 -0.01 5.32
CA MET A 342 -4.77 -0.43 3.98
C MET A 342 -4.28 0.76 3.15
N GLN A 343 -3.12 0.61 2.51
CA GLN A 343 -2.62 1.59 1.56
C GLN A 343 -2.97 1.18 0.13
N ILE A 344 -3.55 2.11 -0.64
CA ILE A 344 -3.89 1.88 -2.04
C ILE A 344 -2.71 2.30 -2.91
N PHE A 345 -2.35 1.43 -3.86
CA PHE A 345 -1.39 1.70 -4.92
C PHE A 345 -2.08 1.60 -6.27
N ALA A 346 -1.83 2.56 -7.15
CA ALA A 346 -2.37 2.57 -8.49
C ALA A 346 -1.25 2.75 -9.53
N THR A 347 -1.32 2.01 -10.63
CA THR A 347 -0.41 2.19 -11.77
C THR A 347 -1.20 2.43 -13.04
N GLY A 348 -0.69 3.23 -13.96
CA GLY A 348 -1.34 3.44 -15.25
C GLY A 348 -0.57 4.40 -16.15
N ASN A 349 -1.09 4.55 -17.34
CA ASN A 349 -0.56 5.54 -18.31
C ASN A 349 -1.53 6.71 -18.37
N ASN A 350 -1.05 7.91 -17.99
CA ASN A 350 -1.87 9.12 -17.93
C ASN A 350 -3.16 8.90 -17.12
N ILE A 351 -3.02 8.42 -15.88
CA ILE A 351 -4.15 8.15 -14.99
C ILE A 351 -4.95 9.44 -14.77
N GLY A 352 -6.24 9.40 -15.10
CA GLY A 352 -7.18 10.45 -14.70
C GLY A 352 -7.49 10.36 -13.20
N THR A 353 -7.36 11.47 -12.47
CA THR A 353 -7.65 11.55 -11.05
C THR A 353 -8.66 12.66 -10.77
N SER A 354 -9.49 12.50 -9.73
CA SER A 354 -10.24 13.63 -9.20
C SER A 354 -9.33 14.51 -8.34
N ALA A 355 -9.64 15.79 -8.20
CA ALA A 355 -8.90 16.71 -7.33
C ALA A 355 -8.80 16.20 -5.88
N ASP A 356 -9.82 15.48 -5.43
CA ASP A 356 -9.89 14.93 -4.10
C ASP A 356 -8.94 13.73 -3.91
N VAL A 357 -8.84 12.85 -4.90
CA VAL A 357 -7.84 11.76 -4.93
C VAL A 357 -6.43 12.33 -5.03
N GLU A 358 -6.21 13.34 -5.87
CA GLU A 358 -4.89 13.94 -6.06
C GLU A 358 -4.34 14.54 -4.76
N ARG A 359 -5.16 15.26 -4.02
CA ARG A 359 -4.80 15.85 -2.71
C ARG A 359 -4.37 14.80 -1.68
N ARG A 360 -4.88 13.56 -1.80
CA ARG A 360 -4.62 12.44 -0.88
C ARG A 360 -3.57 11.46 -1.41
N SER A 361 -2.85 11.85 -2.45
CA SER A 361 -1.94 10.96 -3.15
C SER A 361 -0.51 11.45 -3.14
N LEU A 362 0.42 10.52 -3.09
CA LEU A 362 1.80 10.73 -3.51
C LEU A 362 1.96 10.19 -4.94
N ILE A 363 2.22 11.09 -5.87
CA ILE A 363 2.26 10.75 -7.29
C ILE A 363 3.70 10.70 -7.77
N CYS A 364 4.08 9.56 -8.33
CA CYS A 364 5.38 9.28 -8.94
C CYS A 364 5.23 9.33 -10.46
N ASP A 365 5.71 10.39 -11.08
CA ASP A 365 5.66 10.58 -12.52
C ASP A 365 6.92 10.03 -13.19
N LEU A 366 6.73 9.20 -14.21
CA LEU A 366 7.77 8.66 -15.07
C LEU A 366 7.57 9.18 -16.50
N PHE A 367 8.66 9.61 -17.12
CA PHE A 367 8.61 10.11 -18.48
C PHE A 367 9.68 9.45 -19.36
N LEU A 368 9.25 8.65 -20.31
CA LEU A 368 10.12 8.08 -21.33
C LEU A 368 10.11 8.98 -22.57
N ALA A 369 11.28 9.52 -22.91
CA ALA A 369 11.49 10.28 -24.15
C ALA A 369 11.67 9.38 -25.37
N THR A 370 12.03 8.10 -25.14
CA THR A 370 12.30 7.12 -26.20
C THR A 370 11.49 5.85 -25.96
N ASP A 371 11.35 5.04 -27.00
CA ASP A 371 10.65 3.76 -26.90
C ASP A 371 11.27 2.86 -25.81
N ALA A 372 10.41 2.30 -24.95
CA ALA A 372 10.81 1.43 -23.86
C ALA A 372 11.62 0.21 -24.31
N VAL A 373 11.34 -0.33 -25.50
CA VAL A 373 12.04 -1.49 -26.07
C VAL A 373 13.53 -1.21 -26.32
N LYS A 374 13.90 0.04 -26.54
CA LYS A 374 15.30 0.45 -26.80
C LYS A 374 16.13 0.60 -25.52
N ARG A 375 15.52 0.51 -24.34
CA ARG A 375 16.24 0.63 -23.06
C ARG A 375 17.06 -0.60 -22.78
N LYS A 376 18.33 -0.39 -22.46
CA LYS A 376 19.25 -1.43 -22.02
C LYS A 376 19.55 -1.25 -20.52
N PHE A 377 19.47 -2.33 -19.76
CA PHE A 377 19.76 -2.36 -18.34
C PHE A 377 20.99 -3.24 -18.08
N THR A 378 21.98 -2.71 -17.41
CA THR A 378 23.16 -3.49 -16.96
C THR A 378 22.78 -4.51 -15.88
N THR A 379 21.88 -4.10 -14.98
CA THR A 379 21.34 -5.00 -13.93
C THR A 379 19.82 -4.83 -13.91
N PRO A 380 19.07 -5.70 -14.61
CA PRO A 380 17.63 -5.55 -14.68
C PRO A 380 16.99 -5.84 -13.33
N LEU A 381 16.39 -4.82 -12.74
CA LEU A 381 15.48 -4.98 -11.62
C LEU A 381 14.19 -5.62 -12.14
N ASN A 382 13.73 -6.70 -11.51
CA ASN A 382 12.50 -7.39 -11.88
C ASN A 382 11.82 -8.00 -10.65
N LYS A 383 10.58 -8.47 -10.80
CA LYS A 383 9.79 -9.03 -9.69
C LYS A 383 10.53 -10.19 -8.97
N LYS A 384 11.28 -11.02 -9.68
CA LYS A 384 12.08 -12.11 -9.07
C LYS A 384 13.21 -11.54 -8.20
N ALA A 385 13.88 -10.48 -8.67
CA ALA A 385 14.93 -9.82 -7.88
C ALA A 385 14.35 -9.22 -6.59
N LEU A 386 13.21 -8.53 -6.67
CA LEU A 386 12.50 -7.95 -5.52
C LEU A 386 12.11 -8.99 -4.47
N ALA A 387 11.83 -10.21 -4.88
CA ALA A 387 11.44 -11.29 -3.98
C ALA A 387 12.61 -11.98 -3.27
N ARG A 388 13.87 -11.77 -3.71
CA ARG A 388 15.04 -12.43 -3.11
C ARG A 388 15.25 -11.97 -1.66
N PRO A 389 15.43 -12.90 -0.70
CA PRO A 389 15.61 -12.55 0.70
C PRO A 389 16.75 -11.56 0.96
N ALA A 390 17.91 -11.77 0.37
CA ALA A 390 19.06 -10.87 0.53
C ALA A 390 18.76 -9.44 0.07
N TRP A 391 18.11 -9.29 -1.07
CA TRP A 391 17.75 -7.99 -1.62
C TRP A 391 16.70 -7.27 -0.74
N ARG A 392 15.70 -8.02 -0.24
CA ARG A 392 14.72 -7.51 0.72
C ARG A 392 15.40 -7.07 2.02
N ALA A 393 16.32 -7.89 2.55
CA ALA A 393 17.07 -7.58 3.76
C ALA A 393 17.89 -6.28 3.60
N ASP A 394 18.54 -6.07 2.45
CA ASP A 394 19.29 -4.85 2.18
C ASP A 394 18.40 -3.61 2.16
N LEU A 395 17.21 -3.68 1.55
CA LEU A 395 16.26 -2.57 1.55
C LEU A 395 15.65 -2.31 2.94
N LEU A 396 15.33 -3.35 3.69
CA LEU A 396 14.83 -3.21 5.06
C LEU A 396 15.90 -2.56 5.95
N ARG A 397 17.16 -2.97 5.82
CA ARG A 397 18.29 -2.35 6.53
C ARG A 397 18.48 -0.89 6.13
N PHE A 398 18.38 -0.57 4.85
CA PHE A 398 18.42 0.80 4.35
C PHE A 398 17.33 1.66 5.01
N MET A 399 16.07 1.20 5.01
CA MET A 399 14.96 1.92 5.64
C MET A 399 15.15 2.02 7.16
N TRP A 400 15.58 0.93 7.82
CA TRP A 400 15.87 0.95 9.24
C TRP A 400 16.98 1.94 9.59
N SER A 401 18.03 2.04 8.78
CA SER A 401 19.09 3.02 8.98
C SER A 401 18.57 4.45 8.91
N MET A 402 17.66 4.74 7.97
CA MET A 402 17.04 6.07 7.88
C MET A 402 16.21 6.41 9.13
N VAL A 403 15.40 5.46 9.60
CA VAL A 403 14.61 5.61 10.83
C VAL A 403 15.51 5.78 12.05
N LYS A 404 16.56 4.97 12.14
CA LYS A 404 17.50 5.01 13.26
C LYS A 404 18.29 6.32 13.30
N ASN A 405 18.76 6.82 12.17
CA ASN A 405 19.43 8.12 12.09
C ASN A 405 18.54 9.24 12.66
N TRP A 406 17.27 9.24 12.30
CA TRP A 406 16.29 10.20 12.80
C TRP A 406 15.96 10.00 14.28
N SER A 407 15.80 8.75 14.72
CA SER A 407 15.53 8.39 16.11
C SER A 407 16.68 8.78 17.04
N ASP A 408 17.92 8.50 16.63
CA ASP A 408 19.13 8.85 17.40
C ASP A 408 19.34 10.37 17.54
N ALA A 409 18.75 11.15 16.65
CA ALA A 409 18.70 12.61 16.74
C ALA A 409 17.53 13.14 17.60
N GLY A 410 16.77 12.27 18.27
CA GLY A 410 15.64 12.63 19.13
C GLY A 410 14.32 12.84 18.37
N CYS A 411 14.15 12.24 17.22
CA CYS A 411 12.94 12.30 16.39
C CYS A 411 12.47 13.75 16.09
N PRO A 412 13.31 14.66 15.59
CA PRO A 412 12.91 16.04 15.36
C PRO A 412 11.81 16.15 14.30
N THR A 413 10.79 16.96 14.56
CA THR A 413 9.77 17.28 13.55
C THR A 413 10.36 18.31 12.57
N LEU A 414 10.59 17.89 11.32
CA LEU A 414 11.24 18.70 10.29
C LEU A 414 10.27 19.12 9.17
N THR A 415 9.06 18.58 9.14
CA THR A 415 8.03 18.92 8.15
C THR A 415 7.46 20.31 8.45
N ASN A 416 7.39 21.15 7.41
CA ASN A 416 6.79 22.45 7.55
C ASN A 416 5.26 22.31 7.69
N PRO A 417 4.60 22.99 8.66
CA PRO A 417 3.14 22.94 8.79
C PRO A 417 2.37 23.35 7.52
N SER A 418 2.93 24.26 6.70
CA SER A 418 2.33 24.66 5.42
C SER A 418 2.37 23.58 4.34
N ASP A 419 3.24 22.58 4.46
CA ASP A 419 3.40 21.49 3.51
C ASP A 419 2.65 20.22 3.96
N LYS A 420 1.83 20.29 5.02
CA LYS A 420 1.09 19.15 5.54
C LYS A 420 -0.10 18.80 4.63
N PRO A 421 -0.05 17.65 3.97
CA PRO A 421 -1.21 17.10 3.26
C PRO A 421 -2.25 16.55 4.25
N THR A 422 -3.37 16.06 3.73
CA THR A 422 -4.48 15.50 4.51
C THR A 422 -4.15 14.21 5.31
N PHE A 423 -2.94 13.69 5.25
CA PHE A 423 -2.41 12.55 6.02
C PHE A 423 -1.26 13.05 6.92
N GLU A 424 -1.61 13.84 7.92
CA GLU A 424 -0.66 14.64 8.71
C GLU A 424 0.38 13.81 9.45
N THR A 425 -0.04 12.75 10.15
CA THR A 425 0.88 11.87 10.91
C THR A 425 1.88 11.17 10.00
N PHE A 426 1.43 10.70 8.83
CA PHE A 426 2.33 10.14 7.83
C PHE A 426 3.36 11.19 7.36
N ALA A 427 2.89 12.39 7.03
CA ALA A 427 3.77 13.47 6.56
C ALA A 427 4.78 13.87 7.62
N GLU A 428 4.37 13.96 8.87
CA GLU A 428 5.23 14.33 9.98
C GLU A 428 6.33 13.29 10.22
N ILE A 429 5.99 12.01 10.31
CA ILE A 429 6.95 10.94 10.58
C ILE A 429 7.83 10.67 9.35
N VAL A 430 7.22 10.29 8.23
CA VAL A 430 7.97 9.90 7.02
C VAL A 430 8.71 11.09 6.42
N GLY A 431 8.08 12.26 6.39
CA GLY A 431 8.73 13.48 5.92
C GLY A 431 9.94 13.87 6.76
N SER A 432 9.83 13.81 8.08
CA SER A 432 10.95 14.13 8.99
C SER A 432 12.08 13.11 8.86
N ILE A 433 11.79 11.83 8.72
CA ILE A 433 12.81 10.79 8.44
C ILE A 433 13.55 11.12 7.14
N MET A 434 12.83 11.46 6.09
CA MET A 434 13.43 11.78 4.79
C MET A 434 14.28 13.04 4.84
N LEU A 435 13.75 14.14 5.40
CA LEU A 435 14.47 15.41 5.52
C LEU A 435 15.72 15.27 6.39
N HIS A 436 15.64 14.54 7.51
CA HIS A 436 16.80 14.27 8.38
C HIS A 436 17.93 13.55 7.63
N ASN A 437 17.59 12.63 6.73
CA ASN A 437 18.56 11.93 5.90
C ASN A 437 18.98 12.72 4.63
N GLY A 438 18.48 13.96 4.46
CA GLY A 438 18.86 14.86 3.38
C GLY A 438 18.21 14.57 2.04
N PHE A 439 17.02 13.96 2.04
CA PHE A 439 16.19 13.78 0.85
C PHE A 439 15.27 15.00 0.66
N LEU A 440 14.84 15.22 -0.57
CA LEU A 440 13.82 16.23 -0.86
C LEU A 440 12.48 15.85 -0.21
N SER A 441 11.74 16.85 0.28
CA SER A 441 10.38 16.62 0.77
C SER A 441 9.45 16.11 -0.34
N PRO A 442 8.78 14.96 -0.15
CA PRO A 442 7.83 14.42 -1.13
C PRO A 442 6.52 15.23 -1.16
N PHE A 443 6.28 16.06 -0.14
CA PHE A 443 5.05 16.85 0.03
C PHE A 443 5.14 18.25 -0.59
N ARG A 444 6.28 18.59 -1.16
CA ARG A 444 6.45 19.84 -1.90
C ARG A 444 5.39 19.93 -2.99
N GLU A 445 4.80 21.13 -3.15
CA GLU A 445 3.83 21.35 -4.23
C GLU A 445 4.41 20.89 -5.57
N ARG A 446 3.58 20.20 -6.35
CA ARG A 446 3.92 19.90 -7.74
C ARG A 446 4.02 21.26 -8.44
N GLN A 447 5.18 21.56 -9.00
CA GLN A 447 5.36 22.76 -9.82
C GLN A 447 4.50 22.70 -11.11
N TYR A 448 3.95 21.53 -11.38
CA TYR A 448 2.92 21.31 -12.39
C TYR A 448 1.56 21.22 -11.70
N SER A 449 0.92 22.38 -11.47
CA SER A 449 -0.49 22.50 -11.11
C SER A 449 -1.38 22.14 -12.30
N GLY A 450 -1.43 20.89 -12.61
CA GLY A 450 -2.33 20.28 -13.58
C GLY A 450 -2.27 18.81 -13.31
N SER A 451 -3.41 18.19 -13.08
CA SER A 451 -3.55 16.77 -12.78
C SER A 451 -2.46 15.94 -13.45
N GLY A 452 -1.68 15.20 -12.68
CA GLY A 452 -0.59 14.36 -13.22
C GLY A 452 -1.06 13.29 -14.18
N GLY A 453 -2.36 13.12 -14.30
CA GLY A 453 -3.03 12.29 -15.28
C GLY A 453 -3.35 12.99 -16.59
N ASP A 454 -3.19 14.31 -16.67
CA ASP A 454 -3.68 15.05 -17.84
C ASP A 454 -2.60 15.78 -18.64
N LEU A 455 -1.57 15.03 -19.08
CA LEU A 455 -0.72 15.53 -20.18
C LEU A 455 -1.60 15.93 -21.36
N ILE A 456 -2.69 15.20 -21.58
CA ILE A 456 -3.69 15.47 -22.59
C ILE A 456 -4.41 16.78 -22.27
N GLY A 457 -4.97 16.97 -21.06
CA GLY A 457 -5.66 18.20 -20.68
C GLY A 457 -4.73 19.40 -20.62
N ARG A 458 -3.49 19.24 -20.15
CA ARG A 458 -2.47 20.32 -20.24
C ARG A 458 -2.19 20.69 -21.68
N THR A 459 -2.01 19.70 -22.55
CA THR A 459 -1.77 19.95 -23.95
C THR A 459 -2.99 20.59 -24.60
N VAL A 460 -4.22 20.18 -24.18
CA VAL A 460 -5.46 20.83 -24.61
C VAL A 460 -5.54 22.26 -24.08
N THR A 461 -5.30 22.48 -22.79
CA THR A 461 -5.30 23.84 -22.20
C THR A 461 -4.25 24.72 -22.84
N ARG A 462 -3.04 24.20 -23.10
CA ARG A 462 -1.99 24.90 -23.84
C ARG A 462 -2.41 25.23 -25.28
N LEU A 463 -3.07 24.30 -25.98
CA LEU A 463 -3.63 24.54 -27.29
C LEU A 463 -4.65 25.66 -27.26
N LEU A 464 -5.58 25.67 -26.28
CA LEU A 464 -6.57 26.72 -26.14
C LEU A 464 -5.94 28.08 -25.80
N ALA A 465 -4.96 28.10 -24.91
CA ALA A 465 -4.19 29.29 -24.56
C ALA A 465 -3.44 29.84 -25.77
N HIS A 466 -2.80 28.97 -26.54
CA HIS A 466 -2.12 29.32 -27.78
C HIS A 466 -3.08 29.92 -28.85
N ILE A 467 -4.26 29.32 -29.03
CA ILE A 467 -5.28 29.86 -29.95
C ILE A 467 -5.69 31.27 -29.48
N ALA A 468 -5.96 31.46 -28.20
CA ALA A 468 -6.37 32.75 -27.65
C ALA A 468 -5.28 33.84 -27.76
N SER A 469 -3.98 33.46 -27.63
CA SER A 469 -2.86 34.40 -27.72
C SER A 469 -2.39 34.70 -29.14
N ASN A 470 -2.26 33.64 -29.95
CA ASN A 470 -1.46 33.73 -31.19
C ASN A 470 -2.27 33.54 -32.49
N VAL A 471 -3.46 32.94 -32.40
CA VAL A 471 -4.30 32.65 -33.58
C VAL A 471 -5.49 33.61 -33.64
N MET A 472 -6.10 33.93 -32.49
CA MET A 472 -7.21 34.88 -32.42
C MET A 472 -6.69 36.30 -32.68
N PRO A 473 -7.30 37.10 -33.62
CA PRO A 473 -6.88 38.47 -33.89
C PRO A 473 -6.89 39.35 -32.64
N ALA A 474 -5.90 40.23 -32.50
CA ALA A 474 -5.69 41.02 -31.27
C ALA A 474 -6.84 42.00 -30.95
N ASP A 475 -7.52 42.50 -31.97
CA ASP A 475 -8.61 43.44 -31.94
C ASP A 475 -10.01 42.80 -31.79
N THR A 476 -10.06 41.45 -31.77
CA THR A 476 -11.32 40.69 -31.71
C THR A 476 -11.64 40.31 -30.26
N THR A 477 -12.88 40.60 -29.83
CA THR A 477 -13.38 40.22 -28.51
C THR A 477 -13.85 38.77 -28.44
N ALA A 478 -14.35 38.21 -29.54
CA ALA A 478 -14.77 36.82 -29.62
C ALA A 478 -14.55 36.26 -31.03
N GLU A 479 -14.02 35.04 -31.13
CA GLU A 479 -13.77 34.34 -32.39
C GLU A 479 -14.23 32.88 -32.26
N THR A 480 -14.66 32.30 -33.41
CA THR A 480 -15.18 30.93 -33.44
C THR A 480 -14.37 30.06 -34.40
N TYR A 481 -13.87 28.94 -33.89
CA TYR A 481 -13.10 27.96 -34.66
C TYR A 481 -13.89 26.66 -34.77
N LYS A 482 -13.93 26.12 -36.00
CA LYS A 482 -14.44 24.75 -36.22
C LYS A 482 -13.50 23.74 -35.62
N LEU A 483 -14.03 22.59 -35.20
CA LEU A 483 -13.22 21.52 -34.63
C LEU A 483 -12.06 21.09 -35.54
N ALA A 484 -12.27 21.09 -36.86
CA ALA A 484 -11.23 20.79 -37.86
C ALA A 484 -10.06 21.80 -37.79
N GLN A 485 -10.34 23.09 -37.65
CA GLN A 485 -9.31 24.13 -37.50
C GLN A 485 -8.50 23.96 -36.21
N ILE A 486 -9.16 23.60 -35.10
CA ILE A 486 -8.47 23.30 -33.82
C ILE A 486 -7.56 22.09 -33.97
N VAL A 487 -7.99 21.07 -34.71
CA VAL A 487 -7.17 19.88 -35.02
C VAL A 487 -5.95 20.27 -35.88
N GLU A 488 -6.12 21.08 -36.90
CA GLU A 488 -5.02 21.57 -37.75
C GLU A 488 -4.00 22.40 -36.95
N ILE A 489 -4.46 23.26 -36.05
CA ILE A 489 -3.57 24.03 -35.15
C ILE A 489 -2.80 23.09 -34.20
N ALA A 490 -3.46 22.07 -33.67
CA ALA A 490 -2.81 21.08 -32.80
C ALA A 490 -1.77 20.25 -33.59
N GLU A 491 -2.03 19.93 -34.85
CA GLU A 491 -1.10 19.21 -35.72
C GLU A 491 0.13 20.06 -36.05
N ALA A 492 -0.09 21.32 -36.41
CA ALA A 492 0.97 22.27 -36.74
C ALA A 492 1.94 22.53 -35.56
N ASN A 493 1.52 22.28 -34.34
CA ASN A 493 2.31 22.45 -33.12
C ASN A 493 2.76 21.12 -32.49
N ASP A 494 2.68 19.99 -33.19
CA ASP A 494 3.03 18.64 -32.69
C ASP A 494 2.25 18.16 -31.46
N TRP A 495 1.07 18.75 -31.19
CA TRP A 495 0.26 18.39 -30.00
C TRP A 495 -0.82 17.37 -30.31
N LEU A 496 -1.16 17.17 -31.60
CA LEU A 496 -2.30 16.34 -32.00
C LEU A 496 -2.16 14.88 -31.50
N GLN A 497 -0.98 14.29 -31.67
CA GLN A 497 -0.73 12.92 -31.25
C GLN A 497 -0.85 12.74 -29.75
N THR A 498 -0.36 13.70 -28.96
CA THR A 498 -0.49 13.71 -27.51
C THR A 498 -1.96 13.78 -27.09
N ILE A 499 -2.76 14.63 -27.73
CA ILE A 499 -4.18 14.85 -27.38
C ILE A 499 -5.05 13.66 -27.80
N THR A 500 -4.80 13.06 -28.95
CA THR A 500 -5.72 12.11 -29.58
C THR A 500 -5.25 10.66 -29.54
N GLY A 501 -3.98 10.41 -29.23
CA GLY A 501 -3.38 9.07 -29.30
C GLY A 501 -3.34 8.48 -30.71
N GLY A 502 -3.45 9.34 -31.76
CA GLY A 502 -3.41 8.94 -33.16
C GLY A 502 -4.67 8.25 -33.71
N ARG A 503 -5.75 8.16 -32.92
CA ARG A 503 -7.02 7.53 -33.35
C ARG A 503 -8.14 8.54 -33.45
N ALA A 504 -8.86 8.56 -34.60
CA ALA A 504 -10.01 9.41 -34.87
C ALA A 504 -9.83 10.84 -34.32
N PRO A 505 -8.89 11.67 -34.88
CA PRO A 505 -8.44 12.92 -34.26
C PRO A 505 -9.58 13.88 -33.88
N ALA A 506 -10.53 14.11 -34.78
CA ALA A 506 -11.64 15.02 -34.52
C ALA A 506 -12.56 14.54 -33.38
N HIS A 507 -12.90 13.25 -33.33
CA HIS A 507 -13.74 12.69 -32.28
C HIS A 507 -13.04 12.73 -30.91
N SER A 508 -11.77 12.35 -30.89
CA SER A 508 -10.96 12.37 -29.66
C SER A 508 -10.77 13.80 -29.15
N MET A 509 -10.47 14.75 -30.03
CA MET A 509 -10.35 16.16 -29.69
C MET A 509 -11.67 16.70 -29.13
N GLY A 510 -12.80 16.45 -29.79
CA GLY A 510 -14.12 16.89 -29.33
C GLY A 510 -14.45 16.44 -27.91
N LYS A 511 -14.17 15.15 -27.57
CA LYS A 511 -14.33 14.62 -26.21
C LYS A 511 -13.45 15.34 -25.17
N ARG A 512 -12.26 15.78 -25.55
CA ARG A 512 -11.32 16.47 -24.64
C ARG A 512 -11.67 17.94 -24.45
N LEU A 513 -12.32 18.56 -25.41
CA LEU A 513 -12.77 19.95 -25.33
C LEU A 513 -14.08 20.11 -24.55
N GLU A 514 -14.96 19.11 -24.56
CA GLU A 514 -16.29 19.20 -23.95
C GLU A 514 -16.27 19.53 -22.42
N PRO A 515 -15.39 18.95 -21.59
CA PRO A 515 -15.31 19.29 -20.16
C PRO A 515 -14.86 20.73 -19.86
N LEU A 516 -14.20 21.40 -20.83
CA LEU A 516 -13.68 22.76 -20.66
C LEU A 516 -14.68 23.82 -21.11
N ARG A 517 -15.83 23.42 -21.61
CA ARG A 517 -16.90 24.31 -22.08
C ARG A 517 -17.45 25.16 -20.90
N GLY A 518 -17.53 26.47 -21.13
CA GLY A 518 -17.99 27.43 -20.13
C GLY A 518 -16.96 27.77 -19.07
N MET A 519 -15.74 27.27 -19.18
CA MET A 519 -14.67 27.57 -18.23
C MET A 519 -13.96 28.89 -18.57
N LYS A 520 -13.61 29.64 -17.54
CA LYS A 520 -12.68 30.77 -17.61
C LYS A 520 -11.26 30.21 -17.62
N LEU A 521 -10.54 30.44 -18.71
CA LEU A 521 -9.15 30.02 -18.92
C LEU A 521 -8.26 31.26 -19.06
N TYR A 522 -6.95 31.06 -19.06
CA TYR A 522 -5.96 32.11 -19.24
C TYR A 522 -5.10 31.83 -20.47
N ASP A 523 -4.84 32.84 -21.27
CA ASP A 523 -3.97 32.76 -22.43
C ASP A 523 -2.47 32.74 -22.02
N GLU A 524 -1.55 32.62 -22.98
CA GLU A 524 -0.10 32.57 -22.74
C GLU A 524 0.44 33.88 -22.11
N ASN A 525 -0.29 34.97 -22.16
CA ASN A 525 0.04 36.28 -21.59
C ASN A 525 -0.68 36.53 -20.24
N GLY A 526 -1.39 35.51 -19.72
CA GLY A 526 -2.15 35.58 -18.49
C GLY A 526 -3.47 36.37 -18.59
N GLN A 527 -3.95 36.67 -19.81
CA GLN A 527 -5.23 37.35 -20.03
C GLN A 527 -6.38 36.33 -19.98
N PRO A 528 -7.46 36.63 -19.25
CA PRO A 528 -8.58 35.70 -19.13
C PRO A 528 -9.44 35.66 -20.40
N PHE A 529 -9.85 34.43 -20.76
CA PHE A 529 -10.85 34.20 -21.80
C PHE A 529 -11.82 33.09 -21.38
N GLU A 530 -13.02 33.12 -21.97
CA GLU A 530 -14.02 32.07 -21.83
C GLU A 530 -14.01 31.16 -23.05
N PHE A 531 -14.01 29.85 -22.82
CA PHE A 531 -14.10 28.84 -23.87
C PHE A 531 -15.51 28.27 -23.94
N GLY A 532 -16.22 28.51 -25.05
CA GLY A 532 -17.59 28.11 -25.28
C GLY A 532 -17.75 27.18 -26.47
N LYS A 533 -18.98 26.67 -26.68
CA LYS A 533 -19.36 25.91 -27.86
C LYS A 533 -20.55 26.61 -28.51
N ARG A 534 -20.47 26.84 -29.79
CA ARG A 534 -21.60 27.39 -30.57
C ARG A 534 -22.51 26.25 -30.99
N GLU A 535 -23.78 26.32 -30.63
CA GLU A 535 -24.79 25.39 -31.11
C GLU A 535 -25.28 25.81 -32.50
N GLY A 536 -25.16 24.90 -33.50
CA GLY A 536 -25.61 25.13 -34.85
C GLY A 536 -25.50 23.85 -35.68
N ALA A 537 -26.32 23.74 -36.74
CA ALA A 537 -26.48 22.53 -37.54
C ALA A 537 -25.16 22.09 -38.23
N GLY A 538 -24.71 20.88 -37.88
CA GLY A 538 -23.85 20.05 -38.73
C GLY A 538 -22.37 19.95 -38.39
N GLN A 539 -21.72 20.90 -37.71
CA GLN A 539 -20.31 20.80 -37.29
C GLN A 539 -20.07 21.48 -35.96
N SER A 540 -19.34 20.80 -35.06
CA SER A 540 -18.95 21.38 -33.76
C SER A 540 -18.02 22.58 -33.99
N ALA A 541 -18.40 23.74 -33.48
CA ALA A 541 -17.60 24.95 -33.46
C ALA A 541 -17.45 25.47 -32.02
N TYR A 542 -16.29 26.04 -31.70
CA TYR A 542 -15.95 26.51 -30.36
C TYR A 542 -15.61 27.99 -30.38
N THR A 543 -16.10 28.72 -29.39
CA THR A 543 -15.94 30.17 -29.31
C THR A 543 -14.95 30.53 -28.21
N PHE A 544 -14.04 31.43 -28.50
CA PHE A 544 -13.10 32.02 -27.57
C PHE A 544 -13.50 33.46 -27.34
N THR A 545 -13.83 33.85 -26.12
CA THR A 545 -14.28 35.20 -25.77
C THR A 545 -13.31 35.81 -24.78
N ARG A 546 -12.61 36.89 -25.13
CA ARG A 546 -11.75 37.63 -24.21
C ARG A 546 -12.60 38.29 -23.13
N LEU A 547 -12.22 38.10 -21.89
CA LEU A 547 -12.88 38.70 -20.74
C LEU A 547 -12.14 40.01 -20.38
N LYS A 548 -12.90 41.08 -20.08
CA LYS A 548 -12.30 42.29 -19.55
C LYS A 548 -11.88 42.04 -18.10
N ASN A 549 -10.68 42.45 -17.73
CA ASN A 549 -10.18 42.44 -16.36
C ASN A 549 -11.05 43.30 -15.45
#